data_e4d732bf49eff4218655a8e9c6859727
#
_entry.id   e4d732bf49eff4218655a8e9c6859727
#
_cell.length_a   1.000
_cell.length_b   1.000
_cell.length_c   1.000
_cell.angle_alpha   90.00
_cell.angle_beta   90.00
_cell.angle_gamma   90.00
#
_symmetry.space_group_name_H-M   'P 1'
#
loop_
_entity.id
_entity.type
_entity.pdbx_description
1 polymer ?
#
loop_
_entity_poly.entity_id
_entity_poly.type
_entity_poly.pdbx_seq_one_letter_code
_entity_poly.pdbx_strand_id
1 'polypeptide(L)'
;MKISYGITVYNEHKELDNLLFHLSKHIRDEDEVIITQDISKVGEKSIIQDEFQALEKVLEKYEYGNYFNNLKVTSFKFNKDFSALKNHTKEQCSGDYIFHIDADEIPNEILLEQLPQILEINDTDLVCLQCQWCKCQSVI
;
A
#
# COMPACT_ATOMS: atom_id res chain seq x y z
N MET A 1 14.42 -12.85 3.69
CA MET A 1 13.07 -12.43 4.10
C MET A 1 12.62 -11.24 3.25
N LYS A 2 11.43 -11.32 2.72
CA LYS A 2 10.82 -10.31 1.85
C LYS A 2 9.57 -9.73 2.50
N ILE A 3 9.39 -8.42 2.42
CA ILE A 3 8.19 -7.73 2.92
C ILE A 3 7.37 -7.27 1.72
N SER A 4 6.06 -7.51 1.78
CA SER A 4 5.09 -6.97 0.84
C SER A 4 4.37 -5.78 1.48
N TYR A 5 4.50 -4.61 0.88
CA TYR A 5 3.74 -3.42 1.28
C TYR A 5 2.46 -3.36 0.48
N GLY A 6 1.35 -3.75 1.11
CA GLY A 6 0.03 -3.80 0.49
C GLY A 6 -0.74 -2.50 0.70
N ILE A 7 -1.02 -1.78 -0.37
CA ILE A 7 -1.67 -0.47 -0.32
C ILE A 7 -3.04 -0.57 -0.98
N THR A 8 -4.07 -0.07 -0.29
CA THR A 8 -5.41 0.09 -0.86
C THR A 8 -5.68 1.56 -1.11
N VAL A 9 -6.21 1.88 -2.29
CA VAL A 9 -6.49 3.25 -2.72
C VAL A 9 -7.83 3.32 -3.47
N TYR A 10 -8.57 4.41 -3.22
CA TYR A 10 -9.82 4.72 -3.93
C TYR A 10 -9.66 5.99 -4.78
N ASN A 11 -9.67 7.15 -4.18
CA ASN A 11 -9.53 8.45 -4.84
C ASN A 11 -8.39 9.31 -4.29
N GLU A 12 -7.62 8.79 -3.35
CA GLU A 12 -6.58 9.50 -2.62
C GLU A 12 -5.29 9.61 -3.45
N HIS A 13 -5.37 10.25 -4.63
CA HIS A 13 -4.22 10.32 -5.55
C HIS A 13 -3.04 11.13 -4.99
N LYS A 14 -3.31 12.24 -4.28
CA LYS A 14 -2.25 13.06 -3.67
C LYS A 14 -1.56 12.32 -2.51
N GLU A 15 -2.37 11.72 -1.67
CA GLU A 15 -1.91 10.94 -0.52
C GLU A 15 -1.10 9.73 -0.98
N LEU A 16 -1.57 9.03 -2.02
CA LEU A 16 -0.86 7.90 -2.61
C LEU A 16 0.49 8.33 -3.20
N ASP A 17 0.53 9.45 -3.91
CA ASP A 17 1.78 9.98 -4.46
C ASP A 17 2.81 10.25 -3.36
N ASN A 18 2.38 10.89 -2.28
CA ASN A 18 3.24 11.14 -1.12
C ASN A 18 3.72 9.83 -0.46
N LEU A 19 2.83 8.87 -0.27
CA LEU A 19 3.15 7.58 0.31
C LEU A 19 4.16 6.80 -0.55
N LEU A 20 3.92 6.71 -1.84
CA LEU A 20 4.80 5.97 -2.75
C LEU A 20 6.18 6.62 -2.85
N PHE A 21 6.25 7.94 -2.91
CA PHE A 21 7.52 8.66 -2.89
C PHE A 21 8.29 8.38 -1.58
N HIS A 22 7.61 8.41 -0.46
CA HIS A 22 8.19 8.10 0.86
C HIS A 22 8.71 6.66 0.92
N LEU A 23 7.89 5.68 0.50
CA LEU A 23 8.30 4.27 0.47
C LEU A 23 9.51 4.06 -0.45
N SER A 24 9.57 4.72 -1.59
CA SER A 24 10.69 4.60 -2.54
C SER A 24 12.04 5.00 -1.95
N LYS A 25 12.03 5.80 -0.89
CA LYS A 25 13.25 6.27 -0.20
C LYS A 25 13.68 5.37 0.95
N HIS A 26 12.79 4.55 1.50
CA HIS A 26 13.01 3.89 2.79
C HIS A 26 12.85 2.37 2.78
N ILE A 27 12.24 1.77 1.76
CA ILE A 27 12.13 0.31 1.67
C ILE A 27 13.31 -0.28 0.89
N ARG A 28 13.54 -1.57 1.07
CA ARG A 28 14.64 -2.29 0.43
C ARG A 28 14.27 -2.70 -1.01
N ASP A 29 15.30 -2.90 -1.83
CA ASP A 29 15.14 -3.30 -3.23
C ASP A 29 14.50 -4.69 -3.40
N GLU A 30 14.71 -5.60 -2.45
CA GLU A 30 14.13 -6.93 -2.46
C GLU A 30 12.65 -6.97 -2.05
N ASP A 31 12.17 -5.93 -1.40
CA ASP A 31 10.76 -5.83 -0.99
C ASP A 31 9.86 -5.46 -2.18
N GLU A 32 8.57 -5.65 -2.02
CA GLU A 32 7.61 -5.35 -3.07
C GLU A 32 6.50 -4.43 -2.59
N VAL A 33 5.94 -3.67 -3.52
CA VAL A 33 4.76 -2.83 -3.31
C VAL A 33 3.62 -3.37 -4.16
N ILE A 34 2.50 -3.66 -3.51
CA ILE A 34 1.27 -4.11 -4.16
C ILE A 34 0.20 -3.05 -3.94
N ILE A 35 -0.29 -2.47 -5.02
CA ILE A 35 -1.33 -1.44 -4.96
C ILE A 35 -2.63 -2.04 -5.47
N THR A 36 -3.67 -2.02 -4.64
CA THR A 36 -5.03 -2.40 -5.04
C THR A 36 -5.87 -1.14 -5.20
N GLN A 37 -6.31 -0.89 -6.42
CA GLN A 37 -7.19 0.20 -6.77
C GLN A 37 -8.64 -0.26 -6.66
N ASP A 38 -9.44 0.45 -5.87
CA ASP A 38 -10.89 0.26 -5.83
C ASP A 38 -11.52 0.90 -7.07
N ILE A 39 -12.10 0.06 -7.91
CA ILE A 39 -12.75 0.48 -9.15
C ILE A 39 -14.28 0.44 -9.07
N SER A 40 -14.84 0.36 -7.88
CA SER A 40 -16.29 0.19 -7.66
C SER A 40 -17.14 1.31 -8.28
N LYS A 41 -16.57 2.52 -8.39
CA LYS A 41 -17.26 3.69 -8.96
C LYS A 41 -16.77 4.12 -10.33
N VAL A 42 -15.95 3.31 -10.97
CA VAL A 42 -15.51 3.56 -12.35
C VAL A 42 -16.71 3.49 -13.29
N GLY A 43 -16.92 4.55 -14.09
CA GLY A 43 -18.04 4.66 -15.02
C GLY A 43 -19.25 5.39 -14.46
N GLU A 44 -19.30 5.76 -13.18
CA GLU A 44 -20.31 6.66 -12.65
C GLU A 44 -20.10 8.09 -13.19
N LYS A 45 -21.21 8.69 -13.67
CA LYS A 45 -21.18 10.06 -14.20
C LYS A 45 -21.03 11.06 -13.07
N SER A 46 -19.85 11.65 -12.88
CA SER A 46 -19.66 12.89 -12.10
C SER A 46 -18.18 13.28 -11.99
N ILE A 47 -17.88 14.23 -11.14
CA ILE A 47 -16.58 14.74 -10.66
C ILE A 47 -15.52 13.64 -10.39
N ILE A 48 -15.96 12.41 -10.10
CA ILE A 48 -15.15 11.22 -9.86
C ILE A 48 -14.23 10.87 -11.03
N GLN A 49 -14.59 11.25 -12.25
CA GLN A 49 -13.81 10.93 -13.44
C GLN A 49 -12.45 11.65 -13.47
N ASP A 50 -12.40 12.90 -13.01
CA ASP A 50 -11.16 13.67 -12.92
C ASP A 50 -10.23 13.12 -11.84
N GLU A 51 -10.79 12.71 -10.70
CA GLU A 51 -10.05 12.06 -9.61
C GLU A 51 -9.49 10.70 -10.04
N PHE A 52 -10.27 9.92 -10.78
CA PHE A 52 -9.83 8.65 -11.34
C PHE A 52 -8.66 8.84 -12.31
N GLN A 53 -8.74 9.82 -13.21
CA GLN A 53 -7.66 10.14 -14.15
C GLN A 53 -6.40 10.62 -13.42
N ALA A 54 -6.56 11.43 -12.37
CA ALA A 54 -5.45 11.88 -11.55
C ALA A 54 -4.77 10.71 -10.84
N LEU A 55 -5.55 9.76 -10.33
CA LEU A 55 -5.04 8.54 -9.71
C LEU A 55 -4.29 7.66 -10.74
N GLU A 56 -4.85 7.49 -11.93
CA GLU A 56 -4.17 6.73 -13.00
C GLU A 56 -2.81 7.32 -13.35
N LYS A 57 -2.70 8.64 -13.41
CA LYS A 57 -1.42 9.32 -13.66
C LYS A 57 -0.39 9.04 -12.56
N VAL A 58 -0.82 9.01 -11.30
CA VAL A 58 0.06 8.65 -10.18
C VAL A 58 0.52 7.20 -10.31
N LEU A 59 -0.39 6.27 -10.58
CA LEU A 59 -0.06 4.86 -10.77
C LEU A 59 0.91 4.65 -11.92
N GLU A 60 0.69 5.27 -13.07
CA GLU A 60 1.58 5.21 -14.22
C GLU A 60 2.97 5.76 -13.90
N LYS A 61 3.04 6.87 -13.19
CA LYS A 61 4.32 7.48 -12.77
C LYS A 61 5.21 6.48 -12.04
N TYR A 62 4.65 5.73 -11.10
CA TYR A 62 5.41 4.77 -10.30
C TYR A 62 5.56 3.41 -10.96
N GLU A 63 4.61 2.99 -11.78
CA GLU A 63 4.67 1.72 -12.51
C GLU A 63 5.75 1.74 -13.61
N TYR A 64 5.89 2.85 -14.33
CA TYR A 64 6.85 3.00 -15.43
C TYR A 64 8.10 3.80 -15.05
N GLY A 65 8.12 4.45 -13.88
CA GLY A 65 9.30 5.09 -13.34
C GLY A 65 10.19 4.09 -12.60
N ASN A 66 11.46 4.43 -12.43
CA ASN A 66 12.42 3.58 -11.72
C ASN A 66 12.42 3.84 -10.20
N TYR A 67 11.23 3.86 -9.59
CA TYR A 67 11.10 4.09 -8.14
C TYR A 67 11.19 2.81 -7.32
N PHE A 68 10.68 1.70 -7.87
CA PHE A 68 10.62 0.40 -7.21
C PHE A 68 11.09 -0.70 -8.15
N ASN A 69 11.80 -1.68 -7.61
CA ASN A 69 12.19 -2.86 -8.38
C ASN A 69 11.00 -3.83 -8.57
N ASN A 70 10.12 -3.90 -7.58
CA ASN A 70 8.98 -4.81 -7.56
C ASN A 70 7.70 -4.02 -7.21
N LEU A 71 6.98 -3.58 -8.20
CA LEU A 71 5.69 -2.91 -8.05
C LEU A 71 4.64 -3.61 -8.89
N LYS A 72 3.51 -3.91 -8.28
CA LYS A 72 2.33 -4.47 -8.96
C LYS A 72 1.10 -3.64 -8.65
N VAL A 73 0.35 -3.28 -9.68
CA VAL A 73 -0.94 -2.61 -9.56
C VAL A 73 -2.03 -3.61 -9.91
N THR A 74 -3.03 -3.73 -9.05
CA THR A 74 -4.21 -4.58 -9.27
C THR A 74 -5.48 -3.78 -9.00
N SER A 75 -6.59 -4.25 -9.54
CA SER A 75 -7.90 -3.61 -9.39
C SER A 75 -8.86 -4.54 -8.67
N PHE A 76 -9.72 -3.97 -7.85
CA PHE A 76 -10.75 -4.70 -7.12
C PHE A 76 -12.03 -3.85 -7.03
N LYS A 77 -13.17 -4.47 -7.28
CA LYS A 77 -14.46 -3.82 -7.14
C LYS A 77 -14.94 -3.97 -5.70
N PHE A 78 -14.73 -2.94 -4.89
CA PHE A 78 -15.14 -2.91 -3.48
C PHE A 78 -16.66 -2.99 -3.34
N ASN A 79 -17.13 -3.92 -2.52
CA ASN A 79 -18.55 -4.16 -2.26
C ASN A 79 -18.84 -4.13 -0.74
N LYS A 80 -18.45 -3.05 -0.07
CA LYS A 80 -18.63 -2.82 1.37
C LYS A 80 -18.01 -3.89 2.28
N ASP A 81 -17.21 -4.79 1.74
CA ASP A 81 -16.50 -5.83 2.47
C ASP A 81 -14.99 -5.51 2.46
N PHE A 82 -14.51 -4.89 3.53
CA PHE A 82 -13.09 -4.54 3.68
C PHE A 82 -12.20 -5.78 3.76
N SER A 83 -12.71 -6.86 4.33
CA SER A 83 -11.97 -8.12 4.40
C SER A 83 -11.70 -8.69 3.01
N ALA A 84 -12.68 -8.65 2.11
CA ALA A 84 -12.52 -9.09 0.74
C ALA A 84 -11.48 -8.25 -0.01
N LEU A 85 -11.49 -6.92 0.18
CA LEU A 85 -10.51 -6.00 -0.41
C LEU A 85 -9.09 -6.31 0.08
N LYS A 86 -8.92 -6.46 1.38
CA LYS A 86 -7.61 -6.77 1.99
C LYS A 86 -7.13 -8.18 1.62
N ASN A 87 -8.03 -9.15 1.55
CA ASN A 87 -7.70 -10.50 1.10
C ASN A 87 -7.26 -10.53 -0.36
N HIS A 88 -7.90 -9.74 -1.23
CA HIS A 88 -7.46 -9.61 -2.62
C HIS A 88 -6.03 -9.09 -2.69
N THR A 89 -5.71 -8.03 -1.94
CA THR A 89 -4.35 -7.48 -1.85
C THR A 89 -3.37 -8.54 -1.33
N LYS A 90 -3.74 -9.25 -0.27
CA LYS A 90 -2.94 -10.33 0.30
C LYS A 90 -2.61 -11.43 -0.71
N GLU A 91 -3.57 -11.83 -1.52
CA GLU A 91 -3.39 -12.87 -2.55
C GLU A 91 -2.38 -12.46 -3.61
N GLN A 92 -2.16 -11.18 -3.82
CA GLN A 92 -1.18 -10.66 -4.77
C GLN A 92 0.22 -10.55 -4.17
N CYS A 93 0.35 -10.64 -2.86
CA CYS A 93 1.62 -10.51 -2.14
C CYS A 93 2.41 -11.82 -2.18
N SER A 94 3.72 -11.70 -2.33
CA SER A 94 4.64 -12.84 -2.34
C SER A 94 5.66 -12.81 -1.20
N GLY A 95 5.63 -11.79 -0.35
CA GLY A 95 6.54 -11.64 0.78
C GLY A 95 6.21 -12.56 1.96
N ASP A 96 7.18 -12.73 2.82
CA ASP A 96 7.04 -13.49 4.07
C ASP A 96 6.15 -12.75 5.08
N TYR A 97 6.15 -11.43 5.01
CA TYR A 97 5.31 -10.54 5.80
C TYR A 97 4.57 -9.57 4.91
N ILE A 98 3.37 -9.18 5.33
CA ILE A 98 2.54 -8.20 4.63
C ILE A 98 2.29 -7.01 5.56
N PHE A 99 2.70 -5.83 5.12
CA PHE A 99 2.38 -4.59 5.79
C PHE A 99 1.26 -3.89 5.02
N HIS A 100 0.04 -3.94 5.55
CA HIS A 100 -1.11 -3.24 4.98
C HIS A 100 -1.05 -1.76 5.34
N ILE A 101 -1.15 -0.90 4.33
CA ILE A 101 -1.13 0.56 4.46
C ILE A 101 -2.30 1.11 3.66
N ASP A 102 -3.11 1.98 4.27
CA ASP A 102 -4.09 2.77 3.52
C ASP A 102 -3.39 3.95 2.84
N ALA A 103 -3.89 4.40 1.70
CA ALA A 103 -3.21 5.42 0.89
C ALA A 103 -2.99 6.76 1.61
N ASP A 104 -3.80 7.08 2.61
CA ASP A 104 -3.71 8.28 3.45
C ASP A 104 -2.82 8.11 4.69
N GLU A 105 -2.18 6.97 4.85
CA GLU A 105 -1.25 6.68 5.94
C GLU A 105 0.19 6.83 5.47
N ILE A 106 1.06 7.40 6.30
CA ILE A 106 2.50 7.47 6.03
C ILE A 106 3.25 6.84 7.19
N PRO A 107 3.84 5.66 6.99
CA PRO A 107 4.67 5.03 8.02
C PRO A 107 5.90 5.87 8.33
N ASN A 108 6.30 5.87 9.59
CA ASN A 108 7.52 6.57 10.02
C ASN A 108 8.75 5.98 9.30
N GLU A 109 9.64 6.83 8.85
CA GLU A 109 10.87 6.46 8.13
C GLU A 109 11.77 5.52 8.94
N ILE A 110 11.92 5.77 10.24
CA ILE A 110 12.74 4.94 11.13
C ILE A 110 12.12 3.54 11.23
N LEU A 111 10.80 3.46 11.34
CA LEU A 111 10.08 2.19 11.34
C LEU A 111 10.36 1.40 10.06
N LEU A 112 10.22 2.05 8.89
CA LEU A 112 10.43 1.39 7.60
C LEU A 112 11.85 0.84 7.46
N GLU A 113 12.84 1.59 7.90
CA GLU A 113 14.24 1.20 7.82
C GLU A 113 14.61 0.09 8.82
N GLN A 114 13.98 0.09 9.99
CA GLN A 114 14.26 -0.90 11.03
C GLN A 114 13.36 -2.14 10.97
N LEU A 115 12.23 -2.07 10.30
CA LEU A 115 11.25 -3.15 10.24
C LEU A 115 11.85 -4.50 9.79
N PRO A 116 12.67 -4.56 8.74
CA PRO A 116 13.27 -5.82 8.32
C PRO A 116 14.08 -6.48 9.44
N GLN A 117 14.87 -5.68 10.16
CA GLN A 117 15.69 -6.19 11.27
C GLN A 117 14.82 -6.65 12.44
N ILE A 118 13.76 -5.93 12.75
CA ILE A 118 12.81 -6.29 13.80
C ILE A 118 12.17 -7.64 13.50
N LEU A 119 11.73 -7.84 12.25
CA LEU A 119 11.10 -9.09 11.82
C LEU A 119 12.06 -10.27 11.78
N GLU A 120 13.32 -10.04 11.41
CA GLU A 120 14.34 -11.09 11.38
C GLU A 120 14.77 -11.55 12.79
N ILE A 121 14.88 -10.63 13.73
CA ILE A 121 15.31 -10.93 15.12
C ILE A 121 14.18 -11.59 15.92
N ASN A 122 12.94 -11.15 15.69
CA ASN A 122 11.79 -11.66 16.43
C ASN A 122 11.08 -12.70 15.59
N ASP A 123 11.17 -13.95 16.01
CA ASP A 123 10.40 -15.04 15.40
C ASP A 123 8.92 -14.89 15.83
N THR A 124 8.22 -14.03 15.12
CA THR A 124 6.83 -13.66 15.43
C THR A 124 5.99 -13.70 14.17
N ASP A 125 4.75 -14.16 14.31
CA ASP A 125 3.78 -14.20 13.22
C ASP A 125 3.08 -12.86 13.03
N LEU A 126 3.16 -11.97 14.02
CA LEU A 126 2.39 -10.74 14.03
C LEU A 126 3.13 -9.62 14.76
N VAL A 127 3.19 -8.44 14.15
CA VAL A 127 3.69 -7.22 14.77
C VAL A 127 2.58 -6.17 14.79
N CYS A 128 2.30 -5.62 15.96
CA CYS A 128 1.34 -4.55 16.13
C CYS A 128 2.06 -3.20 16.17
N LEU A 129 1.63 -2.27 15.32
CA LEU A 129 2.15 -0.92 15.26
C LEU A 129 1.11 0.07 15.80
N GLN A 130 1.57 1.02 16.59
CA GLN A 130 0.70 2.07 17.10
C GLN A 130 0.62 3.23 16.12
N CYS A 131 -0.60 3.64 15.79
CA CYS A 131 -0.86 4.85 15.03
C CYS A 131 -0.74 6.07 15.97
N GLN A 132 -0.03 7.12 15.52
CA GLN A 132 0.19 8.32 16.33
C GLN A 132 -1.13 9.13 16.55
N TRP A 133 -2.06 9.06 15.60
CA TRP A 133 -3.24 9.92 15.57
C TRP A 133 -4.55 9.20 15.88
N CYS A 134 -4.55 7.91 16.01
CA CYS A 134 -5.74 7.14 16.36
C CYS A 134 -5.40 6.04 17.37
N LYS A 135 -6.42 5.55 18.07
CA LYS A 135 -6.27 4.40 18.96
C LYS A 135 -6.20 3.07 18.20
N CYS A 136 -6.15 3.12 16.88
CA CYS A 136 -6.05 1.96 16.03
C CYS A 136 -4.61 1.45 15.99
N GLN A 137 -4.47 0.15 15.96
CA GLN A 137 -3.18 -0.52 15.75
C GLN A 137 -3.15 -1.07 14.35
N SER A 138 -2.10 -0.76 13.60
CA SER A 138 -1.82 -1.46 12.35
C SER A 138 -1.13 -2.79 12.68
N VAL A 139 -1.49 -3.82 11.94
CA VAL A 139 -0.99 -5.18 12.16
C VAL A 139 -0.22 -5.62 10.92
N ILE A 140 0.97 -6.08 11.15
CA ILE A 140 1.83 -6.64 10.12
C ILE A 140 1.84 -8.17 10.23
#